data_215c8979febf02081e887fcd16467766
#
_entry.id   215c8979febf02081e887fcd16467766
#
_cell.length_a   1.000
_cell.length_b   1.000
_cell.length_c   1.000
_cell.angle_alpha   90.00
_cell.angle_beta   90.00
_cell.angle_gamma   90.00
#
_symmetry.space_group_name_H-M   'P 1'
#
loop_
_entity.id
_entity.type
_entity.pdbx_description
1 polymer ?
#
loop_
_entity_poly.entity_id
_entity_poly.type
_entity_poly.pdbx_seq_one_letter_code
_entity_poly.pdbx_strand_id
1 'polypeptide(L)'
;EKENILNEVHKLAKAGYKEVVLTGIHLSSYGVDFPEDKKETLLSLIQAVNEVEGIQRIRLGSLEPGIVTEEFAKELSSMPKVCPHFHLSLQSGCDTTLERMNRRYRSAEYKARCELLRKYFGNPALTTDVIVGFPMETEEDFQDSYDFVESIHFYETHIFKYSRRHGTKAAAMSGQLTEAQKAVRSDKMLALNAVSYTHLRAHETVLDL
;
A
#
# COMPACT_ATOMS: atom_id res chain seq x y z
N GLU A 1 -13.58 -18.65 1.74
CA GLU A 1 -14.97 -18.24 2.02
C GLU A 1 -15.00 -17.39 3.29
N LYS A 2 -15.89 -16.40 3.35
CA LYS A 2 -16.06 -15.44 4.45
C LYS A 2 -16.25 -16.10 5.80
N GLU A 3 -17.08 -17.14 5.83
CA GLU A 3 -17.35 -17.89 7.06
C GLU A 3 -16.10 -18.49 7.70
N ASN A 4 -15.17 -19.00 6.90
CA ASN A 4 -13.92 -19.56 7.40
C ASN A 4 -13.05 -18.49 8.05
N ILE A 5 -13.00 -17.30 7.44
CA ILE A 5 -12.26 -16.15 7.97
C ILE A 5 -12.91 -15.67 9.28
N LEU A 6 -14.22 -15.53 9.31
CA LEU A 6 -14.95 -15.11 10.51
C LEU A 6 -14.78 -16.12 11.65
N ASN A 7 -14.85 -17.43 11.35
CA ASN A 7 -14.61 -18.47 12.34
C ASN A 7 -13.21 -18.38 12.95
N GLU A 8 -12.20 -18.05 12.13
CA GLU A 8 -10.83 -17.86 12.62
C GLU A 8 -10.72 -16.60 13.48
N VAL A 9 -11.30 -15.48 13.03
CA VAL A 9 -11.32 -14.22 13.80
C VAL A 9 -12.04 -14.40 15.15
N HIS A 10 -13.15 -15.15 15.20
CA HIS A 10 -13.84 -15.47 16.45
C HIS A 10 -12.98 -16.32 17.41
N LYS A 11 -12.20 -17.29 16.88
CA LYS A 11 -11.25 -18.05 17.70
C LYS A 11 -10.16 -17.16 18.28
N LEU A 12 -9.60 -16.26 17.46
CA LEU A 12 -8.60 -15.29 17.91
C LEU A 12 -9.16 -14.37 19.00
N ALA A 13 -10.36 -13.84 18.80
CA ALA A 13 -11.05 -13.00 19.79
C ALA A 13 -11.26 -13.75 21.13
N LYS A 14 -11.71 -15.01 21.10
CA LYS A 14 -11.87 -15.87 22.28
C LYS A 14 -10.52 -16.17 22.97
N ALA A 15 -9.45 -16.26 22.20
CA ALA A 15 -8.09 -16.43 22.72
C ALA A 15 -7.49 -15.14 23.32
N GLY A 16 -8.23 -14.01 23.27
CA GLY A 16 -7.84 -12.74 23.85
C GLY A 16 -7.10 -11.77 22.93
N TYR A 17 -6.90 -12.12 21.66
CA TYR A 17 -6.30 -11.20 20.68
C TYR A 17 -7.22 -10.00 20.44
N LYS A 18 -6.64 -8.80 20.42
CA LYS A 18 -7.35 -7.52 20.26
C LYS A 18 -7.18 -6.90 18.88
N GLU A 19 -6.22 -7.34 18.12
CA GLU A 19 -5.91 -6.84 16.79
C GLU A 19 -5.77 -8.00 15.81
N VAL A 20 -6.31 -7.81 14.62
CA VAL A 20 -6.15 -8.72 13.48
C VAL A 20 -5.64 -7.96 12.27
N VAL A 21 -4.80 -8.62 11.48
CA VAL A 21 -4.34 -8.12 10.18
C VAL A 21 -4.96 -8.97 9.09
N LEU A 22 -5.81 -8.38 8.27
CA LEU A 22 -6.34 -9.04 7.08
C LEU A 22 -5.28 -8.95 5.98
N THR A 23 -4.75 -10.08 5.57
CA THR A 23 -3.67 -10.14 4.57
C THR A 23 -3.93 -11.25 3.56
N GLY A 24 -3.26 -11.17 2.42
CA GLY A 24 -3.32 -12.17 1.35
C GLY A 24 -2.26 -11.87 0.30
N ILE A 25 -2.01 -12.83 -0.61
CA ILE A 25 -1.07 -12.63 -1.73
C ILE A 25 -1.54 -11.45 -2.60
N HIS A 26 -2.86 -11.29 -2.76
CA HIS A 26 -3.49 -10.20 -3.50
C HIS A 26 -4.84 -9.85 -2.82
N LEU A 27 -4.76 -9.13 -1.70
CA LEU A 27 -5.92 -8.83 -0.86
C LEU A 27 -7.05 -8.13 -1.64
N SER A 28 -6.69 -7.22 -2.54
CA SER A 28 -7.63 -6.46 -3.37
C SER A 28 -8.46 -7.32 -4.34
N SER A 29 -8.09 -8.57 -4.57
CA SER A 29 -8.85 -9.51 -5.42
C SER A 29 -9.81 -10.41 -4.64
N TYR A 30 -9.97 -10.21 -3.34
CA TYR A 30 -10.91 -10.99 -2.57
C TYR A 30 -12.33 -10.90 -3.14
N GLY A 31 -12.93 -12.05 -3.40
CA GLY A 31 -14.29 -12.16 -3.92
C GLY A 31 -14.45 -12.01 -5.44
N VAL A 32 -13.38 -11.67 -6.18
CA VAL A 32 -13.45 -11.50 -7.65
C VAL A 32 -13.83 -12.80 -8.36
N ASP A 33 -13.36 -13.94 -7.84
CA ASP A 33 -13.59 -15.28 -8.40
C ASP A 33 -14.84 -15.96 -7.82
N PHE A 34 -15.61 -15.28 -6.99
CA PHE A 34 -16.80 -15.89 -6.38
C PHE A 34 -17.97 -15.87 -7.37
N PRO A 35 -18.79 -16.93 -7.39
CA PRO A 35 -20.01 -16.98 -8.19
C PRO A 35 -20.96 -15.81 -7.88
N GLU A 36 -21.76 -15.38 -8.85
CA GLU A 36 -22.66 -14.22 -8.71
C GLU A 36 -23.64 -14.36 -7.55
N ASP A 37 -24.11 -15.58 -7.24
CA ASP A 37 -24.98 -15.88 -6.11
C ASP A 37 -24.28 -15.83 -4.74
N LYS A 38 -22.93 -15.76 -4.74
CA LYS A 38 -22.07 -15.66 -3.54
C LYS A 38 -21.15 -14.45 -3.60
N LYS A 39 -21.55 -13.41 -4.30
CA LYS A 39 -20.73 -12.23 -4.51
C LYS A 39 -20.41 -11.52 -3.20
N GLU A 40 -19.19 -11.71 -2.74
CA GLU A 40 -18.63 -11.02 -1.57
C GLU A 40 -17.50 -10.10 -2.03
N THR A 41 -17.32 -9.01 -1.33
CA THR A 41 -16.26 -8.04 -1.57
C THR A 41 -15.34 -7.96 -0.36
N LEU A 42 -14.13 -7.46 -0.55
CA LEU A 42 -13.24 -7.18 0.57
C LEU A 42 -13.92 -6.25 1.59
N LEU A 43 -14.68 -5.26 1.13
CA LEU A 43 -15.43 -4.36 2.00
C LEU A 43 -16.44 -5.11 2.86
N SER A 44 -17.23 -6.02 2.27
CA SER A 44 -18.21 -6.82 3.02
C SER A 44 -17.57 -7.77 4.04
N LEU A 45 -16.36 -8.24 3.75
CA LEU A 45 -15.56 -9.02 4.71
C LEU A 45 -15.10 -8.15 5.87
N ILE A 46 -14.53 -6.96 5.60
CA ILE A 46 -14.07 -6.05 6.65
C ILE A 46 -15.24 -5.62 7.54
N GLN A 47 -16.40 -5.30 6.97
CA GLN A 47 -17.62 -5.00 7.73
C GLN A 47 -17.98 -6.13 8.69
N ALA A 48 -17.99 -7.37 8.20
CA ALA A 48 -18.31 -8.52 9.05
C ALA A 48 -17.28 -8.74 10.17
N VAL A 49 -15.98 -8.53 9.89
CA VAL A 49 -14.92 -8.60 10.93
C VAL A 49 -15.06 -7.47 11.94
N ASN A 50 -15.50 -6.28 11.52
CA ASN A 50 -15.75 -5.13 12.40
C ASN A 50 -16.82 -5.42 13.46
N GLU A 51 -17.78 -6.30 13.18
CA GLU A 51 -18.82 -6.69 14.13
C GLU A 51 -18.34 -7.74 15.15
N VAL A 52 -17.19 -8.39 14.96
CA VAL A 52 -16.73 -9.43 15.88
C VAL A 52 -16.37 -8.84 17.24
N GLU A 53 -17.07 -9.27 18.27
CA GLU A 53 -16.77 -8.89 19.65
C GLU A 53 -15.39 -9.37 20.09
N GLY A 54 -14.71 -8.56 20.90
CA GLY A 54 -13.38 -8.87 21.42
C GLY A 54 -12.23 -8.36 20.55
N ILE A 55 -12.42 -8.19 19.23
CA ILE A 55 -11.47 -7.49 18.36
C ILE A 55 -11.70 -5.99 18.49
N GLN A 56 -10.61 -5.25 18.64
CA GLN A 56 -10.60 -3.80 18.81
C GLN A 56 -9.95 -3.06 17.63
N ARG A 57 -9.05 -3.73 16.90
CA ARG A 57 -8.34 -3.13 15.77
C ARG A 57 -8.27 -4.10 14.59
N ILE A 58 -8.48 -3.54 13.41
CA ILE A 58 -8.37 -4.23 12.12
C ILE A 58 -7.34 -3.48 11.28
N ARG A 59 -6.28 -4.14 10.89
CA ARG A 59 -5.32 -3.64 9.90
C ARG A 59 -5.50 -4.36 8.58
N LEU A 60 -5.23 -3.65 7.51
CA LEU A 60 -5.23 -4.20 6.17
C LEU A 60 -3.78 -4.39 5.71
N GLY A 61 -3.50 -5.52 5.09
CA GLY A 61 -2.27 -5.75 4.35
C GLY A 61 -2.21 -4.88 3.10
N SER A 62 -1.24 -5.15 2.23
CA SER A 62 -1.02 -4.36 1.01
C SER A 62 -2.25 -4.31 0.12
N LEU A 63 -2.65 -3.10 -0.25
CA LEU A 63 -3.74 -2.82 -1.17
C LEU A 63 -3.19 -2.35 -2.52
N GLU A 64 -3.85 -2.76 -3.59
CA GLU A 64 -3.65 -2.11 -4.88
C GLU A 64 -4.44 -0.79 -4.96
N PRO A 65 -3.90 0.26 -5.61
CA PRO A 65 -4.57 1.56 -5.65
C PRO A 65 -6.00 1.51 -6.20
N GLY A 66 -6.25 0.62 -7.16
CA GLY A 66 -7.55 0.51 -7.84
C GLY A 66 -8.73 0.16 -6.95
N ILE A 67 -8.51 -0.49 -5.79
CA ILE A 67 -9.61 -0.82 -4.87
C ILE A 67 -10.08 0.40 -4.07
N VAL A 68 -9.24 1.41 -3.92
CA VAL A 68 -9.55 2.62 -3.14
C VAL A 68 -10.46 3.53 -3.95
N THR A 69 -11.73 3.18 -4.02
CA THR A 69 -12.80 4.04 -4.54
C THR A 69 -13.28 4.99 -3.45
N GLU A 70 -14.06 6.01 -3.84
CA GLU A 70 -14.68 6.92 -2.86
C GLU A 70 -15.60 6.18 -1.90
N GLU A 71 -16.40 5.25 -2.42
CA GLU A 71 -17.27 4.38 -1.62
C GLU A 71 -16.46 3.54 -0.62
N PHE A 72 -15.39 2.88 -1.11
CA PHE A 72 -14.53 2.06 -0.26
C PHE A 72 -13.91 2.87 0.89
N ALA A 73 -13.33 4.04 0.59
CA ALA A 73 -12.71 4.89 1.60
C ALA A 73 -13.74 5.42 2.62
N LYS A 74 -14.92 5.83 2.15
CA LYS A 74 -16.02 6.31 2.97
C LYS A 74 -16.53 5.23 3.94
N GLU A 75 -16.84 4.05 3.41
CA GLU A 75 -17.34 2.93 4.22
C GLU A 75 -16.30 2.47 5.25
N LEU A 76 -15.02 2.34 4.85
CA LEU A 76 -13.96 2.01 5.80
C LEU A 76 -13.85 3.02 6.93
N SER A 77 -13.97 4.32 6.64
CA SER A 77 -13.87 5.37 7.65
C SER A 77 -15.02 5.36 8.66
N SER A 78 -16.13 4.74 8.33
CA SER A 78 -17.27 4.55 9.25
C SER A 78 -17.09 3.39 10.23
N MET A 79 -16.06 2.54 10.01
CA MET A 79 -15.78 1.36 10.84
C MET A 79 -14.78 1.70 11.96
N PRO A 80 -15.19 1.78 13.23
CA PRO A 80 -14.36 2.30 14.31
C PRO A 80 -13.15 1.43 14.64
N LYS A 81 -13.14 0.15 14.22
CA LYS A 81 -12.02 -0.75 14.46
C LYS A 81 -10.95 -0.73 13.36
N VAL A 82 -11.27 -0.14 12.19
CA VAL A 82 -10.31 -0.03 11.09
C VAL A 82 -9.25 1.00 11.44
N CYS A 83 -7.99 0.55 11.49
CA CYS A 83 -6.88 1.44 11.77
C CYS A 83 -6.65 2.40 10.59
N PRO A 84 -6.40 3.70 10.84
CA PRO A 84 -6.08 4.67 9.80
C PRO A 84 -4.64 4.51 9.30
N HIS A 85 -4.31 3.33 8.84
CA HIS A 85 -3.01 2.93 8.30
C HIS A 85 -3.22 2.11 7.03
N PHE A 86 -2.66 2.56 5.91
CA PHE A 86 -2.85 1.92 4.61
C PHE A 86 -1.53 1.77 3.88
N HIS A 87 -1.20 0.54 3.53
CA HIS A 87 -0.10 0.25 2.63
C HIS A 87 -0.63 0.12 1.20
N LEU A 88 -0.32 1.12 0.35
CA LEU A 88 -0.67 1.13 -1.07
C LEU A 88 0.57 0.84 -1.91
N SER A 89 0.54 -0.19 -2.73
CA SER A 89 1.67 -0.58 -3.58
C SER A 89 1.86 0.41 -4.74
N LEU A 90 2.87 1.30 -4.65
CA LEU A 90 3.23 2.26 -5.70
C LEU A 90 4.19 1.67 -6.73
N GLN A 91 5.28 1.09 -6.26
CA GLN A 91 6.41 0.52 -7.00
C GLN A 91 7.31 1.56 -7.70
N SER A 92 6.78 2.58 -8.35
CA SER A 92 7.50 3.73 -8.92
C SER A 92 6.57 4.94 -9.04
N GLY A 93 7.10 6.14 -8.88
CA GLY A 93 6.37 7.38 -9.15
C GLY A 93 6.42 7.83 -10.61
N CYS A 94 7.25 7.18 -11.45
CA CYS A 94 7.37 7.50 -12.87
C CYS A 94 6.44 6.61 -13.72
N ASP A 95 5.57 7.22 -14.51
CA ASP A 95 4.60 6.51 -15.34
C ASP A 95 5.25 5.60 -16.38
N THR A 96 6.36 6.00 -16.98
CA THR A 96 7.11 5.19 -17.94
C THR A 96 7.65 3.92 -17.28
N THR A 97 8.15 4.02 -16.06
CA THR A 97 8.62 2.87 -15.27
C THR A 97 7.46 1.96 -14.84
N LEU A 98 6.33 2.54 -14.41
CA LEU A 98 5.10 1.78 -14.10
C LEU A 98 4.62 0.97 -15.30
N GLU A 99 4.64 1.54 -16.50
CA GLU A 99 4.27 0.84 -17.73
C GLU A 99 5.21 -0.34 -18.02
N ARG A 100 6.53 -0.15 -17.89
CA ARG A 100 7.53 -1.25 -18.02
C ARG A 100 7.32 -2.34 -16.98
N MET A 101 6.87 -1.98 -15.77
CA MET A 101 6.48 -2.91 -14.70
C MET A 101 5.12 -3.59 -14.95
N ASN A 102 4.42 -3.25 -16.05
CA ASN A 102 3.08 -3.73 -16.36
C ASN A 102 2.03 -3.38 -15.28
N ARG A 103 2.17 -2.18 -14.68
CA ARG A 103 1.17 -1.66 -13.73
C ARG A 103 -0.01 -1.05 -14.48
N ARG A 104 -1.22 -1.24 -13.93
CA ARG A 104 -2.47 -0.79 -14.57
C ARG A 104 -2.87 0.63 -14.17
N TYR A 105 -2.17 1.23 -13.21
CA TYR A 105 -2.40 2.59 -12.72
C TYR A 105 -1.26 3.51 -13.15
N ARG A 106 -1.53 4.79 -13.13
CA ARG A 106 -0.58 5.89 -13.33
C ARG A 106 -0.38 6.65 -12.00
N SER A 107 0.69 7.43 -11.93
CA SER A 107 1.04 8.24 -10.76
C SER A 107 -0.11 9.18 -10.32
N ALA A 108 -0.76 9.84 -11.28
CA ALA A 108 -1.90 10.71 -11.00
C ALA A 108 -3.08 9.97 -10.35
N GLU A 109 -3.40 8.76 -10.83
CA GLU A 109 -4.45 7.92 -10.23
C GLU A 109 -4.06 7.50 -8.81
N TYR A 110 -2.81 7.09 -8.62
CA TYR A 110 -2.30 6.72 -7.31
C TYR A 110 -2.43 7.88 -6.32
N LYS A 111 -2.02 9.10 -6.72
CA LYS A 111 -2.17 10.32 -5.91
C LYS A 111 -3.62 10.57 -5.52
N ALA A 112 -4.54 10.46 -6.47
CA ALA A 112 -5.97 10.61 -6.20
C ALA A 112 -6.48 9.60 -5.15
N ARG A 113 -5.96 8.35 -5.14
CA ARG A 113 -6.31 7.34 -4.11
C ARG A 113 -5.77 7.73 -2.73
N CYS A 114 -4.56 8.26 -2.65
CA CYS A 114 -4.02 8.80 -1.40
C CYS A 114 -4.87 9.96 -0.86
N GLU A 115 -5.30 10.87 -1.75
CA GLU A 115 -6.15 12.00 -1.40
C GLU A 115 -7.54 11.55 -0.91
N LEU A 116 -8.14 10.51 -1.50
CA LEU A 116 -9.38 9.92 -1.01
C LEU A 116 -9.24 9.39 0.42
N LEU A 117 -8.17 8.66 0.72
CA LEU A 117 -7.93 8.17 2.07
C LEU A 117 -7.76 9.33 3.05
N ARG A 118 -7.01 10.36 2.68
CA ARG A 118 -6.86 11.56 3.51
C ARG A 118 -8.19 12.30 3.73
N LYS A 119 -9.02 12.40 2.71
CA LYS A 119 -10.35 13.03 2.80
C LYS A 119 -11.22 12.37 3.87
N TYR A 120 -11.21 11.05 3.97
CA TYR A 120 -12.10 10.31 4.86
C TYR A 120 -11.49 9.96 6.22
N PHE A 121 -10.18 9.81 6.32
CA PHE A 121 -9.49 9.47 7.57
C PHE A 121 -8.72 10.62 8.21
N GLY A 122 -8.72 11.81 7.59
CA GLY A 122 -7.95 12.95 8.04
C GLY A 122 -6.46 12.80 7.73
N ASN A 123 -5.67 12.32 8.68
CA ASN A 123 -4.23 12.10 8.48
C ASN A 123 -3.84 10.62 8.69
N PRO A 124 -4.23 9.72 7.77
CA PRO A 124 -3.87 8.30 7.88
C PRO A 124 -2.39 8.10 7.61
N ALA A 125 -1.79 7.09 8.25
CA ALA A 125 -0.45 6.65 7.92
C ALA A 125 -0.48 5.94 6.55
N LEU A 126 0.02 6.60 5.51
CA LEU A 126 0.18 6.03 4.17
C LEU A 126 1.59 5.49 4.00
N THR A 127 1.71 4.20 3.75
CA THR A 127 3.00 3.53 3.50
C THR A 127 3.01 2.91 2.11
N THR A 128 4.21 2.71 1.56
CA THR A 128 4.35 2.14 0.22
C THR A 128 5.69 1.44 0.00
N ASP A 129 5.74 0.64 -1.07
CA ASP A 129 6.97 0.08 -1.62
C ASP A 129 7.42 0.89 -2.85
N VAL A 130 8.73 1.16 -2.96
CA VAL A 130 9.35 1.77 -4.13
C VAL A 130 10.53 0.92 -4.57
N ILE A 131 10.56 0.56 -5.86
CA ILE A 131 11.66 -0.16 -6.49
C ILE A 131 12.48 0.82 -7.31
N VAL A 132 13.77 0.91 -7.03
CA VAL A 132 14.72 1.72 -7.79
C VAL A 132 15.61 0.84 -8.68
N GLY A 133 16.02 1.38 -9.82
CA GLY A 133 16.91 0.69 -10.76
C GLY A 133 16.22 -0.43 -11.51
N PHE A 134 14.93 -0.30 -11.82
CA PHE A 134 14.24 -1.19 -12.74
C PHE A 134 14.88 -1.12 -14.14
N PRO A 135 14.89 -2.21 -14.95
CA PRO A 135 15.50 -2.17 -16.28
C PRO A 135 15.05 -0.97 -17.12
N MET A 136 16.01 -0.32 -17.78
CA MET A 136 15.80 0.88 -18.60
C MET A 136 15.37 2.14 -17.85
N GLU A 137 15.35 2.16 -16.52
CA GLU A 137 15.11 3.36 -15.73
C GLU A 137 16.22 4.39 -15.99
N THR A 138 15.88 5.53 -16.58
CA THR A 138 16.82 6.65 -16.82
C THR A 138 17.02 7.47 -15.55
N GLU A 139 17.90 8.47 -15.59
CA GLU A 139 18.03 9.40 -14.45
C GLU A 139 16.78 10.31 -14.36
N GLU A 140 16.19 10.66 -15.50
CA GLU A 140 14.94 11.41 -15.56
C GLU A 140 13.77 10.59 -14.96
N ASP A 141 13.59 9.32 -15.37
CA ASP A 141 12.58 8.43 -14.77
C ASP A 141 12.76 8.30 -13.25
N PHE A 142 14.01 8.24 -12.77
CA PHE A 142 14.29 8.20 -11.35
C PHE A 142 13.93 9.50 -10.66
N GLN A 143 14.27 10.67 -11.26
CA GLN A 143 13.93 11.97 -10.71
C GLN A 143 12.42 12.17 -10.63
N ASP A 144 11.67 11.82 -11.69
CA ASP A 144 10.20 11.84 -11.67
C ASP A 144 9.63 11.01 -10.52
N SER A 145 10.19 9.81 -10.31
CA SER A 145 9.78 8.95 -9.21
C SER A 145 10.09 9.55 -7.85
N TYR A 146 11.25 10.18 -7.70
CA TYR A 146 11.68 10.84 -6.47
C TYR A 146 10.75 12.02 -6.12
N ASP A 147 10.52 12.92 -7.09
CA ASP A 147 9.66 14.09 -6.90
C ASP A 147 8.21 13.70 -6.59
N PHE A 148 7.73 12.63 -7.24
CA PHE A 148 6.42 12.09 -6.95
C PHE A 148 6.33 11.56 -5.51
N VAL A 149 7.27 10.73 -5.06
CA VAL A 149 7.31 10.18 -3.70
C VAL A 149 7.37 11.32 -2.67
N GLU A 150 8.20 12.33 -2.91
CA GLU A 150 8.27 13.54 -2.07
C GLU A 150 6.91 14.24 -1.98
N SER A 151 6.23 14.42 -3.11
CA SER A 151 4.94 15.15 -3.19
C SER A 151 3.78 14.45 -2.47
N ILE A 152 3.88 13.13 -2.23
CA ILE A 152 2.83 12.38 -1.54
C ILE A 152 2.93 12.51 -0.03
N HIS A 153 4.11 12.77 0.53
CA HIS A 153 4.34 12.83 1.99
C HIS A 153 3.90 11.52 2.68
N PHE A 154 4.53 10.42 2.29
CA PHE A 154 4.29 9.13 2.92
C PHE A 154 4.72 9.13 4.39
N TYR A 155 4.00 8.37 5.23
CA TYR A 155 4.43 8.07 6.58
C TYR A 155 5.73 7.25 6.57
N GLU A 156 5.81 6.25 5.67
CA GLU A 156 6.99 5.42 5.46
C GLU A 156 7.03 4.87 4.03
N THR A 157 8.22 4.82 3.46
CA THR A 157 8.48 4.16 2.17
C THR A 157 9.51 3.04 2.34
N HIS A 158 9.18 1.85 1.89
CA HIS A 158 10.11 0.73 1.83
C HIS A 158 10.82 0.74 0.49
N ILE A 159 12.13 0.98 0.51
CA ILE A 159 12.94 1.13 -0.71
C ILE A 159 13.63 -0.18 -1.05
N PHE A 160 13.39 -0.65 -2.26
CA PHE A 160 13.98 -1.88 -2.78
C PHE A 160 14.82 -1.59 -4.03
N LYS A 161 16.04 -2.11 -4.08
CA LYS A 161 16.79 -2.19 -5.34
C LYS A 161 16.20 -3.30 -6.19
N TYR A 162 15.96 -3.03 -7.47
CA TYR A 162 15.51 -4.08 -8.38
C TYR A 162 16.46 -5.28 -8.35
N SER A 163 15.92 -6.45 -8.08
CA SER A 163 16.64 -7.72 -8.07
C SER A 163 16.21 -8.58 -9.26
N ARG A 164 17.18 -8.97 -10.09
CA ARG A 164 16.94 -9.81 -11.27
C ARG A 164 16.57 -11.22 -10.85
N ARG A 165 15.31 -11.61 -11.10
CA ARG A 165 14.80 -12.95 -10.78
C ARG A 165 14.64 -13.77 -12.05
N HIS A 166 15.30 -14.93 -12.10
CA HIS A 166 15.20 -15.86 -13.22
C HIS A 166 13.74 -16.17 -13.59
N GLY A 167 13.46 -16.26 -14.88
CA GLY A 167 12.12 -16.59 -15.40
C GLY A 167 11.14 -15.41 -15.47
N THR A 168 11.52 -14.21 -15.01
CA THR A 168 10.66 -13.03 -15.12
C THR A 168 10.92 -12.26 -16.43
N LYS A 169 9.88 -11.60 -16.97
CA LYS A 169 10.02 -10.71 -18.14
C LYS A 169 11.07 -9.62 -17.89
N ALA A 170 11.05 -9.00 -16.71
CA ALA A 170 11.99 -7.97 -16.34
C ALA A 170 13.45 -8.45 -16.33
N ALA A 171 13.71 -9.71 -15.99
CA ALA A 171 15.05 -10.28 -16.04
C ALA A 171 15.60 -10.43 -17.47
N ALA A 172 14.73 -10.51 -18.47
CA ALA A 172 15.07 -10.61 -19.89
C ALA A 172 15.16 -9.25 -20.60
N MET A 173 14.71 -8.15 -19.95
CA MET A 173 14.81 -6.81 -20.50
C MET A 173 16.26 -6.38 -20.67
N SER A 174 16.54 -5.62 -21.74
CA SER A 174 17.80 -4.87 -21.91
C SER A 174 17.89 -3.72 -20.90
N GLY A 175 19.02 -3.01 -20.87
CA GLY A 175 19.18 -1.82 -20.03
C GLY A 175 19.13 -2.13 -18.52
N GLN A 176 19.67 -3.28 -18.10
CA GLN A 176 19.87 -3.61 -16.69
C GLN A 176 20.86 -2.63 -16.05
N LEU A 177 20.49 -2.00 -14.96
CA LEU A 177 21.35 -1.09 -14.23
C LEU A 177 22.39 -1.86 -13.40
N THR A 178 23.55 -1.27 -13.20
CA THR A 178 24.59 -1.79 -12.32
C THR A 178 24.19 -1.68 -10.85
N GLU A 179 24.77 -2.51 -9.99
CA GLU A 179 24.53 -2.44 -8.55
C GLU A 179 24.93 -1.09 -7.95
N ALA A 180 26.00 -0.46 -8.51
CA ALA A 180 26.42 0.88 -8.08
C ALA A 180 25.37 1.95 -8.39
N GLN A 181 24.77 1.93 -9.59
CA GLN A 181 23.69 2.85 -9.95
C GLN A 181 22.45 2.66 -9.06
N LYS A 182 22.07 1.41 -8.82
CA LYS A 182 20.95 1.09 -7.93
C LYS A 182 21.21 1.53 -6.48
N ALA A 183 22.46 1.38 -6.00
CA ALA A 183 22.83 1.82 -4.65
C ALA A 183 22.68 3.33 -4.50
N VAL A 184 23.21 4.13 -5.44
CA VAL A 184 23.08 5.60 -5.42
C VAL A 184 21.62 6.03 -5.39
N ARG A 185 20.74 5.42 -6.20
CA ARG A 185 19.31 5.73 -6.22
C ARG A 185 18.62 5.31 -4.93
N SER A 186 18.95 4.14 -4.40
CA SER A 186 18.43 3.66 -3.12
C SER A 186 18.80 4.61 -1.98
N ASP A 187 20.05 5.06 -1.91
CA ASP A 187 20.52 5.96 -0.86
C ASP A 187 19.81 7.33 -0.91
N LYS A 188 19.58 7.87 -2.12
CA LYS A 188 18.80 9.11 -2.31
C LYS A 188 17.37 8.95 -1.79
N MET A 189 16.66 7.84 -2.15
CA MET A 189 15.28 7.58 -1.69
C MET A 189 15.20 7.33 -0.18
N LEU A 190 16.18 6.64 0.40
CA LEU A 190 16.26 6.41 1.84
C LEU A 190 16.44 7.71 2.60
N ALA A 191 17.25 8.63 2.08
CA ALA A 191 17.41 9.95 2.67
C ALA A 191 16.10 10.75 2.66
N LEU A 192 15.34 10.71 1.56
CA LEU A 192 14.01 11.32 1.46
C LEU A 192 13.05 10.75 2.49
N ASN A 193 13.02 9.42 2.64
CA ASN A 193 12.15 8.74 3.61
C ASN A 193 12.46 9.18 5.05
N ALA A 194 13.73 9.31 5.42
CA ALA A 194 14.15 9.75 6.74
C ALA A 194 13.66 11.18 7.08
N VAL A 195 13.67 12.09 6.11
CA VAL A 195 13.17 13.46 6.25
C VAL A 195 11.65 13.47 6.43
N SER A 196 10.92 12.75 5.60
CA SER A 196 9.45 12.65 5.66
C SER A 196 8.98 12.10 7.01
N TYR A 197 9.59 11.01 7.47
CA TYR A 197 9.29 10.39 8.76
C TYR A 197 9.52 11.35 9.94
N THR A 198 10.63 12.10 9.93
CA THR A 198 10.95 13.06 11.00
C THR A 198 9.95 14.21 11.03
N HIS A 199 9.51 14.69 9.87
CA HIS A 199 8.53 15.78 9.75
C HIS A 199 7.16 15.38 10.32
N LEU A 200 6.68 14.17 9.99
CA LEU A 200 5.39 13.67 10.47
C LEU A 200 5.40 13.44 11.98
N ARG A 201 6.47 12.87 12.53
CA ARG A 201 6.61 12.69 13.99
C ARG A 201 6.70 14.01 14.76
N ALA A 202 7.36 15.03 14.20
CA ALA A 202 7.40 16.36 14.81
C ALA A 202 6.00 16.98 14.94
N HIS A 203 5.12 16.71 13.98
CA HIS A 203 3.71 17.14 14.05
C HIS A 203 2.86 16.35 15.05
N GLU A 204 3.11 15.04 15.23
CA GLU A 204 2.39 14.22 16.21
C GLU A 204 2.73 14.64 17.65
N THR A 205 3.99 14.94 17.94
CA THR A 205 4.42 15.35 19.30
C THR A 205 3.95 16.73 19.70
N VAL A 206 3.50 17.58 18.78
CA VAL A 206 2.94 18.90 19.08
C VAL A 206 1.44 18.83 19.45
N LEU A 207 0.76 17.75 19.12
CA LEU A 207 -0.66 17.56 19.44
C LEU A 207 -0.90 16.86 20.78
N ASP A 208 0.15 16.30 21.40
CA ASP A 208 0.09 15.63 22.71
C ASP A 208 0.57 16.50 23.90
N LEU A 209 0.72 17.84 23.69
CA LEU A 209 1.02 18.85 24.71
C LEU A 209 -0.13 19.85 24.81
#